data_7fa49824b19bb4c49839a23c08ba27e8
#
_entry.id   7fa49824b19bb4c49839a23c08ba27e8
#
_cell.length_a   1.000
_cell.length_b   1.000
_cell.length_c   1.000
_cell.angle_alpha   90.00
_cell.angle_beta   90.00
_cell.angle_gamma   90.00
#
_symmetry.space_group_name_H-M   'P 1'
#
loop_
_entity.id
_entity.type
_entity.pdbx_description
1 polymer ?
#
loop_
_entity_poly.entity_id
_entity_poly.type
_entity_poly.pdbx_seq_one_letter_code
_entity_poly.pdbx_strand_id
1 'polypeptide(L)'
;MIVKIDLTNDNSYEIYIEKLNALSFDRKVVVVTNPTVAGFHLEYLKSKLTAKELSICTIKDGEEYKNMQTLEDILSSCFEAKLDRKSLLIAFGGGVIGDMTGFAASIYQRGIDFIQIPTTLLSQVDASVGGKTGINNKYGKNLVGTFHQPKAVYIDSSFLKTLPKRELGAGISEIIKMAVCFNKDFFSWLENNDLRDEKNIDIAIQKSIETKAWVVSQ
;
A
#
# COMPACT_ATOMS: atom_id res chain seq x y z
N MET A 1 -9.31 -1.14 -13.86
CA MET A 1 -9.24 -2.63 -13.95
C MET A 1 -9.21 -3.21 -12.55
N ILE A 2 -9.73 -4.43 -12.37
CA ILE A 2 -9.76 -5.10 -11.05
C ILE A 2 -8.97 -6.41 -11.15
N VAL A 3 -8.03 -6.64 -10.22
CA VAL A 3 -7.35 -7.91 -10.02
C VAL A 3 -7.78 -8.47 -8.66
N LYS A 4 -8.24 -9.71 -8.64
CA LYS A 4 -8.66 -10.38 -7.42
C LYS A 4 -7.52 -11.21 -6.86
N ILE A 5 -7.27 -11.08 -5.58
CA ILE A 5 -6.38 -11.94 -4.81
C ILE A 5 -7.24 -13.00 -4.14
N ASP A 6 -7.21 -14.21 -4.67
CA ASP A 6 -7.94 -15.34 -4.10
C ASP A 6 -7.04 -16.06 -3.10
N LEU A 7 -7.45 -16.01 -1.84
CA LEU A 7 -6.76 -16.67 -0.73
C LEU A 7 -7.70 -17.64 -0.02
N THR A 8 -7.13 -18.63 0.61
CA THR A 8 -7.88 -19.52 1.49
C THR A 8 -8.40 -18.76 2.72
N ASN A 9 -9.53 -19.21 3.31
CA ASN A 9 -10.08 -18.68 4.58
C ASN A 9 -10.67 -17.27 4.54
N ASP A 10 -11.44 -16.92 3.50
CA ASP A 10 -12.17 -15.62 3.35
C ASP A 10 -11.30 -14.36 3.45
N ASN A 11 -9.99 -14.48 3.22
CA ASN A 11 -9.05 -13.37 3.22
C ASN A 11 -8.81 -12.77 1.83
N SER A 12 -9.64 -13.14 0.86
CA SER A 12 -9.58 -12.63 -0.51
C SER A 12 -9.94 -11.14 -0.56
N TYR A 13 -9.29 -10.42 -1.46
CA TYR A 13 -9.53 -8.99 -1.63
C TYR A 13 -9.32 -8.55 -3.09
N GLU A 14 -9.73 -7.34 -3.41
CA GLU A 14 -9.62 -6.79 -4.76
C GLU A 14 -8.57 -5.68 -4.80
N ILE A 15 -7.85 -5.62 -5.92
CA ILE A 15 -6.90 -4.56 -6.26
C ILE A 15 -7.49 -3.79 -7.44
N TYR A 16 -7.78 -2.52 -7.21
CA TYR A 16 -8.31 -1.60 -8.20
C TYR A 16 -7.14 -0.83 -8.83
N ILE A 17 -6.91 -1.01 -10.14
CA ILE A 17 -5.85 -0.33 -10.88
C ILE A 17 -6.50 0.68 -11.82
N GLU A 18 -6.67 1.88 -11.35
CA GLU A 18 -7.32 2.98 -12.07
C GLU A 18 -7.16 4.29 -11.30
N LYS A 19 -7.48 5.40 -11.94
CA LYS A 19 -7.53 6.70 -11.25
C LYS A 19 -8.50 6.60 -10.06
N LEU A 20 -8.07 7.10 -8.90
CA LEU A 20 -8.82 6.97 -7.66
C LEU A 20 -10.23 7.56 -7.79
N ASN A 21 -11.24 6.70 -7.67
CA ASN A 21 -12.65 7.04 -7.63
C ASN A 21 -13.07 7.52 -6.24
N ALA A 22 -14.32 7.99 -6.12
CA ALA A 22 -14.86 8.35 -4.83
C ALA A 22 -14.98 7.11 -3.91
N LEU A 23 -14.42 7.21 -2.71
CA LEU A 23 -14.48 6.21 -1.66
C LEU A 23 -15.40 6.72 -0.55
N SER A 24 -16.36 5.92 -0.14
CA SER A 24 -17.33 6.28 0.91
C SER A 24 -17.41 5.19 1.97
N PHE A 25 -17.20 5.56 3.23
CA PHE A 25 -17.22 4.65 4.37
C PHE A 25 -18.14 5.18 5.48
N ASP A 26 -19.21 4.45 5.79
CA ASP A 26 -20.09 4.76 6.94
C ASP A 26 -19.46 4.26 8.24
N ARG A 27 -18.20 4.65 8.49
CA ARG A 27 -17.43 4.31 9.69
C ARG A 27 -16.34 5.35 9.95
N LYS A 28 -15.76 5.32 11.15
CA LYS A 28 -14.60 6.16 11.48
C LYS A 28 -13.37 5.69 10.71
N VAL A 29 -12.60 6.64 10.22
CA VAL A 29 -11.41 6.39 9.41
C VAL A 29 -10.22 7.19 9.96
N VAL A 30 -9.08 6.53 10.10
CA VAL A 30 -7.79 7.19 10.25
C VAL A 30 -6.95 6.91 9.01
N VAL A 31 -6.51 7.96 8.35
CA VAL A 31 -5.52 7.88 7.25
C VAL A 31 -4.14 8.03 7.86
N VAL A 32 -3.30 7.02 7.66
CA VAL A 32 -1.88 7.07 8.05
C VAL A 32 -1.06 7.45 6.82
N THR A 33 -0.24 8.48 6.94
CA THR A 33 0.58 9.02 5.85
C THR A 33 1.88 9.61 6.41
N ASN A 34 2.67 10.25 5.54
CA ASN A 34 3.87 10.98 5.93
C ASN A 34 3.85 12.41 5.37
N PRO A 35 4.73 13.33 5.83
CA PRO A 35 4.72 14.73 5.40
C PRO A 35 4.87 14.91 3.90
N THR A 36 5.72 14.12 3.24
CA THR A 36 5.97 14.23 1.80
C THR A 36 4.73 13.85 1.00
N VAL A 37 4.12 12.70 1.28
CA VAL A 37 2.89 12.25 0.59
C VAL A 37 1.73 13.18 0.91
N ALA A 38 1.59 13.60 2.17
CA ALA A 38 0.55 14.54 2.58
C ALA A 38 0.66 15.87 1.83
N GLY A 39 1.87 16.42 1.71
CA GLY A 39 2.10 17.69 1.02
C GLY A 39 1.73 17.65 -0.46
N PHE A 40 1.92 16.52 -1.14
CA PHE A 40 1.60 16.41 -2.57
C PHE A 40 0.16 15.95 -2.84
N HIS A 41 -0.41 15.08 -2.00
CA HIS A 41 -1.56 14.27 -2.42
C HIS A 41 -2.71 14.21 -1.41
N LEU A 42 -2.56 14.74 -0.18
CA LEU A 42 -3.60 14.61 0.85
C LEU A 42 -4.90 15.31 0.45
N GLU A 43 -4.82 16.50 -0.14
CA GLU A 43 -6.02 17.22 -0.57
C GLU A 43 -6.74 16.49 -1.72
N TYR A 44 -5.98 15.88 -2.63
CA TYR A 44 -6.58 15.00 -3.66
C TYR A 44 -7.30 13.81 -3.02
N LEU A 45 -6.65 13.11 -2.08
CA LEU A 45 -7.31 11.99 -1.37
C LEU A 45 -8.57 12.48 -0.65
N LYS A 46 -8.50 13.57 0.10
CA LYS A 46 -9.65 14.14 0.82
C LYS A 46 -10.81 14.49 -0.10
N SER A 47 -10.54 14.97 -1.32
CA SER A 47 -11.57 15.26 -2.31
C SER A 47 -12.30 14.00 -2.83
N LYS A 48 -11.71 12.81 -2.62
CA LYS A 48 -12.24 11.51 -3.02
C LYS A 48 -12.79 10.69 -1.87
N LEU A 49 -12.54 11.10 -0.62
CA LEU A 49 -12.81 10.30 0.56
C LEU A 49 -13.94 10.91 1.40
N THR A 50 -14.98 10.13 1.62
CA THR A 50 -16.06 10.46 2.58
C THR A 50 -16.06 9.41 3.68
N ALA A 51 -16.08 9.84 4.93
CA ALA A 51 -16.16 8.97 6.10
C ALA A 51 -17.11 9.59 7.15
N LYS A 52 -17.60 8.76 8.08
CA LYS A 52 -18.40 9.25 9.21
C LYS A 52 -17.62 10.23 10.09
N GLU A 53 -16.40 9.89 10.38
CA GLU A 53 -15.39 10.74 11.02
C GLU A 53 -14.04 10.44 10.35
N LEU A 54 -13.28 11.48 10.01
CA LEU A 54 -11.97 11.36 9.34
C LEU A 54 -10.89 12.03 10.17
N SER A 55 -9.87 11.27 10.53
CA SER A 55 -8.66 11.77 11.18
C SER A 55 -7.42 11.42 10.35
N ILE A 56 -6.36 12.21 10.48
CA ILE A 56 -5.10 12.02 9.78
C ILE A 56 -3.99 11.79 10.81
N CYS A 57 -3.28 10.68 10.65
CA CYS A 57 -2.07 10.36 11.41
C CYS A 57 -0.86 10.54 10.49
N THR A 58 0.01 11.48 10.80
CA THR A 58 1.23 11.74 10.02
C THR A 58 2.44 11.22 10.79
N ILE A 59 3.11 10.21 10.24
CA ILE A 59 4.36 9.66 10.78
C ILE A 59 5.56 10.18 9.97
N LYS A 60 6.76 10.12 10.55
CA LYS A 60 7.98 10.60 9.90
C LYS A 60 8.33 9.77 8.65
N ASP A 61 8.94 10.45 7.64
CA ASP A 61 9.48 9.80 6.47
C ASP A 61 10.76 9.02 6.79
N GLY A 62 10.93 7.86 6.20
CA GLY A 62 12.17 7.09 6.21
C GLY A 62 12.04 5.71 6.81
N GLU A 63 12.87 4.80 6.33
CA GLU A 63 12.93 3.40 6.78
C GLU A 63 13.37 3.29 8.25
N GLU A 64 14.13 4.25 8.76
CA GLU A 64 14.56 4.33 10.16
C GLU A 64 13.41 4.50 11.14
N TYR A 65 12.29 5.05 10.67
CA TYR A 65 11.05 5.22 11.45
C TYR A 65 10.11 4.02 11.39
N LYS A 66 10.47 2.98 10.64
CA LYS A 66 9.74 1.72 10.61
C LYS A 66 10.04 0.90 11.87
N ASN A 67 9.60 1.37 13.03
CA ASN A 67 9.97 0.84 14.34
C ASN A 67 8.80 0.85 15.33
N MET A 68 9.04 0.31 16.54
CA MET A 68 8.03 0.17 17.60
C MET A 68 7.49 1.52 18.09
N GLN A 69 8.34 2.57 18.18
CA GLN A 69 7.89 3.88 18.64
C GLN A 69 6.87 4.49 17.67
N THR A 70 7.15 4.45 16.38
CA THR A 70 6.21 4.95 15.36
C THR A 70 4.93 4.11 15.30
N LEU A 71 5.02 2.81 15.56
CA LEU A 71 3.82 1.96 15.70
C LEU A 71 2.95 2.42 16.86
N GLU A 72 3.55 2.74 18.00
CA GLU A 72 2.85 3.29 19.18
C GLU A 72 2.20 4.64 18.85
N ASP A 73 2.85 5.51 18.08
CA ASP A 73 2.29 6.79 17.63
C ASP A 73 1.03 6.57 16.77
N ILE A 74 1.04 5.59 15.87
CA ILE A 74 -0.14 5.22 15.06
C ILE A 74 -1.28 4.71 15.98
N LEU A 75 -0.97 3.81 16.91
CA LEU A 75 -1.97 3.28 17.85
C LEU A 75 -2.57 4.39 18.73
N SER A 76 -1.73 5.31 19.21
CA SER A 76 -2.18 6.47 20.00
C SER A 76 -3.16 7.33 19.20
N SER A 77 -2.84 7.61 17.92
CA SER A 77 -3.75 8.33 17.03
C SER A 77 -5.10 7.61 16.85
N CYS A 78 -5.08 6.27 16.78
CA CYS A 78 -6.32 5.48 16.72
C CYS A 78 -7.16 5.63 18.01
N PHE A 79 -6.53 5.63 19.18
CA PHE A 79 -7.23 5.83 20.46
C PHE A 79 -7.77 7.25 20.60
N GLU A 80 -7.01 8.27 20.23
CA GLU A 80 -7.44 9.68 20.22
C GLU A 80 -8.64 9.90 19.29
N ALA A 81 -8.64 9.26 18.10
CA ALA A 81 -9.77 9.27 17.18
C ALA A 81 -10.95 8.39 17.66
N LYS A 82 -10.81 7.72 18.83
CA LYS A 82 -11.83 6.82 19.38
C LYS A 82 -12.32 5.79 18.38
N LEU A 83 -11.38 5.16 17.65
CA LEU A 83 -11.72 4.07 16.76
C LEU A 83 -12.26 2.87 17.54
N ASP A 84 -13.19 2.16 16.92
CA ASP A 84 -13.76 0.91 17.41
C ASP A 84 -13.40 -0.26 16.47
N ARG A 85 -13.91 -1.45 16.76
CA ARG A 85 -13.65 -2.66 15.95
C ARG A 85 -14.24 -2.62 14.53
N LYS A 86 -15.14 -1.68 14.23
CA LYS A 86 -15.74 -1.50 12.91
C LYS A 86 -15.06 -0.37 12.12
N SER A 87 -14.13 0.32 12.74
CA SER A 87 -13.39 1.43 12.13
C SER A 87 -12.39 0.94 11.07
N LEU A 88 -11.80 1.85 10.31
CA LEU A 88 -10.94 1.56 9.18
C LEU A 88 -9.64 2.34 9.28
N LEU A 89 -8.51 1.70 9.03
CA LEU A 89 -7.26 2.38 8.71
C LEU A 89 -7.05 2.46 7.19
N ILE A 90 -6.54 3.58 6.73
CA ILE A 90 -6.10 3.77 5.34
C ILE A 90 -4.60 4.02 5.34
N ALA A 91 -3.83 3.12 4.74
CA ALA A 91 -2.42 3.32 4.47
C ALA A 91 -2.27 4.15 3.19
N PHE A 92 -1.88 5.42 3.32
CA PHE A 92 -1.69 6.32 2.18
C PHE A 92 -0.21 6.72 2.06
N GLY A 93 0.55 5.94 1.27
CA GLY A 93 2.00 6.16 1.16
C GLY A 93 2.76 5.02 0.50
N GLY A 94 4.07 4.99 0.70
CA GLY A 94 4.94 3.91 0.25
C GLY A 94 4.89 2.67 1.15
N GLY A 95 5.79 1.71 0.92
CA GLY A 95 5.84 0.43 1.64
C GLY A 95 5.95 0.57 3.15
N VAL A 96 6.72 1.55 3.67
CA VAL A 96 6.81 1.81 5.12
C VAL A 96 5.44 2.12 5.71
N ILE A 97 4.68 3.00 5.06
CA ILE A 97 3.32 3.36 5.49
C ILE A 97 2.40 2.15 5.43
N GLY A 98 2.45 1.38 4.33
CA GLY A 98 1.65 0.18 4.14
C GLY A 98 1.88 -0.86 5.24
N ASP A 99 3.14 -1.21 5.47
CA ASP A 99 3.55 -2.23 6.45
C ASP A 99 3.19 -1.84 7.88
N MET A 100 3.48 -0.59 8.25
CA MET A 100 3.20 -0.11 9.62
C MET A 100 1.71 0.05 9.89
N THR A 101 0.95 0.57 8.92
CA THR A 101 -0.51 0.71 9.07
C THR A 101 -1.19 -0.64 9.15
N GLY A 102 -0.79 -1.59 8.30
CA GLY A 102 -1.31 -2.95 8.33
C GLY A 102 -0.98 -3.66 9.65
N PHE A 103 0.24 -3.46 10.18
CA PHE A 103 0.61 -4.03 11.48
C PHE A 103 -0.17 -3.37 12.62
N ALA A 104 -0.33 -2.04 12.63
CA ALA A 104 -1.18 -1.36 13.59
C ALA A 104 -2.62 -1.88 13.54
N ALA A 105 -3.19 -2.02 12.34
CA ALA A 105 -4.53 -2.57 12.13
C ALA A 105 -4.68 -3.98 12.70
N SER A 106 -3.66 -4.83 12.53
CA SER A 106 -3.70 -6.23 12.99
C SER A 106 -3.75 -6.38 14.50
N ILE A 107 -3.20 -5.43 15.26
CA ILE A 107 -3.12 -5.50 16.72
C ILE A 107 -4.09 -4.56 17.42
N TYR A 108 -4.50 -3.44 16.79
CA TYR A 108 -5.47 -2.52 17.38
C TYR A 108 -6.81 -3.22 17.61
N GLN A 109 -7.35 -3.16 18.83
CA GLN A 109 -8.60 -3.85 19.23
C GLN A 109 -8.62 -5.37 18.90
N ARG A 110 -7.47 -6.02 18.75
CA ARG A 110 -7.22 -7.41 18.28
C ARG A 110 -7.52 -7.64 16.80
N GLY A 111 -7.46 -6.60 16.02
CA GLY A 111 -7.65 -6.59 14.58
C GLY A 111 -8.82 -5.72 14.13
N ILE A 112 -8.53 -4.77 13.26
CA ILE A 112 -9.52 -3.98 12.51
C ILE A 112 -9.20 -4.01 11.04
N ASP A 113 -10.16 -3.61 10.22
CA ASP A 113 -9.97 -3.51 8.77
C ASP A 113 -8.96 -2.44 8.39
N PHE A 114 -8.22 -2.67 7.32
CA PHE A 114 -7.45 -1.63 6.65
C PHE A 114 -7.52 -1.76 5.13
N ILE A 115 -7.23 -0.67 4.43
CA ILE A 115 -7.03 -0.62 2.98
C ILE A 115 -5.71 0.08 2.68
N GLN A 116 -5.20 -0.12 1.45
CA GLN A 116 -3.98 0.51 0.99
C GLN A 116 -4.23 1.39 -0.22
N ILE A 117 -3.60 2.56 -0.24
CA ILE A 117 -3.51 3.49 -1.37
C ILE A 117 -2.02 3.76 -1.58
N PRO A 118 -1.31 2.86 -2.29
CA PRO A 118 0.14 2.96 -2.47
C PRO A 118 0.52 4.11 -3.39
N THR A 119 1.53 4.90 -2.99
CA THR A 119 1.95 6.10 -3.73
C THR A 119 3.36 6.00 -4.34
N THR A 120 4.10 4.92 -4.09
CA THR A 120 5.38 4.63 -4.75
C THR A 120 5.24 3.47 -5.71
N LEU A 121 6.03 3.43 -6.78
CA LEU A 121 5.96 2.33 -7.75
C LEU A 121 6.25 0.98 -7.08
N LEU A 122 7.25 0.91 -6.19
CA LEU A 122 7.57 -0.31 -5.45
C LEU A 122 6.37 -0.81 -4.62
N SER A 123 5.66 0.09 -3.94
CA SER A 123 4.47 -0.31 -3.18
C SER A 123 3.29 -0.68 -4.08
N GLN A 124 3.15 -0.05 -5.24
CA GLN A 124 2.10 -0.38 -6.21
C GLN A 124 2.27 -1.77 -6.82
N VAL A 125 3.51 -2.21 -7.06
CA VAL A 125 3.76 -3.47 -7.77
C VAL A 125 4.09 -4.65 -6.85
N ASP A 126 4.50 -4.41 -5.61
CA ASP A 126 4.97 -5.47 -4.69
C ASP A 126 4.43 -5.32 -3.25
N ALA A 127 4.81 -4.28 -2.52
CA ALA A 127 4.64 -4.22 -1.07
C ALA A 127 3.17 -4.20 -0.61
N SER A 128 2.23 -3.71 -1.42
CA SER A 128 0.80 -3.70 -1.08
C SER A 128 0.10 -5.05 -1.25
N VAL A 129 0.80 -6.10 -1.74
CA VAL A 129 0.21 -7.40 -2.06
C VAL A 129 0.81 -8.51 -1.20
N GLY A 130 -0.07 -9.36 -0.64
CA GLY A 130 0.31 -10.53 0.13
C GLY A 130 0.24 -10.36 1.65
N GLY A 131 -0.24 -9.20 2.15
CA GLY A 131 -0.58 -9.00 3.55
C GLY A 131 0.59 -9.02 4.53
N LYS A 132 1.84 -8.96 4.04
CA LYS A 132 3.01 -8.84 4.90
C LYS A 132 3.02 -7.46 5.53
N THR A 133 2.97 -7.40 6.86
CA THR A 133 2.97 -6.16 7.61
C THR A 133 3.98 -6.26 8.75
N GLY A 134 4.61 -5.15 9.12
CA GLY A 134 5.58 -5.24 10.20
C GLY A 134 6.53 -4.05 10.31
N ILE A 135 7.46 -4.20 11.24
CA ILE A 135 8.45 -3.21 11.61
C ILE A 135 9.86 -3.80 11.69
N ASN A 136 10.83 -2.92 11.69
CA ASN A 136 12.23 -3.24 11.92
C ASN A 136 12.56 -3.26 13.42
N ASN A 137 13.60 -3.98 13.77
CA ASN A 137 14.17 -3.96 15.12
C ASN A 137 15.70 -4.01 15.06
N LYS A 138 16.35 -4.03 16.23
CA LYS A 138 17.82 -4.05 16.33
C LYS A 138 18.48 -5.31 15.72
N TYR A 139 17.74 -6.36 15.47
CA TYR A 139 18.23 -7.62 14.89
C TYR A 139 18.08 -7.70 13.38
N GLY A 140 17.22 -6.85 12.78
CA GLY A 140 17.04 -6.81 11.33
C GLY A 140 15.75 -6.16 10.89
N LYS A 141 15.57 -6.12 9.56
CA LYS A 141 14.38 -5.56 8.93
C LYS A 141 13.25 -6.57 8.90
N ASN A 142 12.00 -6.08 9.10
CA ASN A 142 10.75 -6.84 8.93
C ASN A 142 10.64 -8.12 9.79
N LEU A 143 11.33 -8.17 10.94
CA LEU A 143 11.32 -9.36 11.80
C LEU A 143 10.16 -9.40 12.80
N VAL A 144 9.47 -8.30 12.99
CA VAL A 144 8.31 -8.19 13.88
C VAL A 144 7.11 -7.72 13.08
N GLY A 145 6.06 -8.52 13.04
CA GLY A 145 4.87 -8.20 12.25
C GLY A 145 3.86 -9.34 12.17
N THR A 146 2.91 -9.18 11.29
CA THR A 146 1.83 -10.14 11.07
C THR A 146 1.52 -10.29 9.58
N PHE A 147 0.87 -11.39 9.21
CA PHE A 147 0.15 -11.47 7.95
C PHE A 147 -1.28 -10.93 8.18
N HIS A 148 -1.55 -9.73 7.66
CA HIS A 148 -2.86 -9.10 7.76
C HIS A 148 -3.27 -8.57 6.39
N GLN A 149 -4.28 -9.20 5.77
CA GLN A 149 -4.68 -8.84 4.41
C GLN A 149 -5.50 -7.55 4.41
N PRO A 150 -5.25 -6.63 3.47
CA PRO A 150 -6.10 -5.46 3.30
C PRO A 150 -7.49 -5.87 2.78
N LYS A 151 -8.50 -5.05 3.05
CA LYS A 151 -9.84 -5.24 2.46
C LYS A 151 -9.89 -4.83 0.99
N ALA A 152 -9.03 -3.91 0.59
CA ALA A 152 -8.84 -3.49 -0.80
C ALA A 152 -7.50 -2.78 -0.96
N VAL A 153 -7.00 -2.73 -2.19
CA VAL A 153 -5.86 -1.90 -2.59
C VAL A 153 -6.30 -1.02 -3.76
N TYR A 154 -6.04 0.27 -3.70
CA TYR A 154 -6.37 1.24 -4.75
C TYR A 154 -5.09 1.81 -5.34
N ILE A 155 -4.75 1.42 -6.55
CA ILE A 155 -3.54 1.82 -7.27
C ILE A 155 -3.90 2.88 -8.30
N ASP A 156 -3.41 4.10 -8.08
CA ASP A 156 -3.51 5.23 -9.02
C ASP A 156 -2.09 5.64 -9.41
N SER A 157 -1.71 5.39 -10.66
CA SER A 157 -0.38 5.73 -11.18
C SER A 157 -0.11 7.24 -11.23
N SER A 158 -1.14 8.08 -11.14
CA SER A 158 -0.96 9.53 -11.09
C SER A 158 -0.12 10.00 -9.89
N PHE A 159 -0.08 9.23 -8.80
CA PHE A 159 0.79 9.50 -7.65
C PHE A 159 2.28 9.43 -8.01
N LEU A 160 2.66 8.68 -9.05
CA LEU A 160 4.04 8.54 -9.49
C LEU A 160 4.63 9.83 -10.10
N LYS A 161 3.79 10.80 -10.49
CA LYS A 161 4.24 12.07 -11.07
C LYS A 161 5.12 12.89 -10.13
N THR A 162 4.98 12.71 -8.84
CA THR A 162 5.78 13.38 -7.81
C THR A 162 6.88 12.47 -7.22
N LEU A 163 6.99 11.23 -7.69
CA LEU A 163 7.93 10.27 -7.15
C LEU A 163 9.37 10.60 -7.62
N PRO A 164 10.35 10.69 -6.71
CA PRO A 164 11.75 10.89 -7.08
C PRO A 164 12.26 9.79 -8.02
N LYS A 165 13.13 10.14 -8.97
CA LYS A 165 13.69 9.19 -9.95
C LYS A 165 14.33 7.95 -9.32
N ARG A 166 14.98 8.10 -8.16
CA ARG A 166 15.59 6.99 -7.41
C ARG A 166 14.53 5.98 -6.97
N GLU A 167 13.42 6.46 -6.42
CA GLU A 167 12.32 5.62 -5.94
C GLU A 167 11.55 4.99 -7.12
N LEU A 168 11.41 5.71 -8.23
CA LEU A 168 10.88 5.15 -9.46
C LEU A 168 11.78 4.00 -9.96
N GLY A 169 13.10 4.20 -9.97
CA GLY A 169 14.08 3.17 -10.34
C GLY A 169 14.02 1.92 -9.45
N ALA A 170 13.78 2.08 -8.14
CA ALA A 170 13.59 0.95 -7.23
C ALA A 170 12.35 0.11 -7.61
N GLY A 171 11.23 0.75 -7.94
CA GLY A 171 10.05 0.07 -8.42
C GLY A 171 10.27 -0.62 -9.78
N ILE A 172 10.96 0.02 -10.72
CA ILE A 172 11.31 -0.58 -12.01
C ILE A 172 12.18 -1.83 -11.81
N SER A 173 13.15 -1.80 -10.89
CA SER A 173 13.98 -2.96 -10.57
C SER A 173 13.16 -4.15 -10.06
N GLU A 174 12.13 -3.88 -9.26
CA GLU A 174 11.22 -4.92 -8.78
C GLU A 174 10.35 -5.50 -9.92
N ILE A 175 9.84 -4.64 -10.82
CA ILE A 175 9.12 -5.08 -12.02
C ILE A 175 9.99 -6.03 -12.85
N ILE A 176 11.24 -5.66 -13.12
CA ILE A 176 12.19 -6.48 -13.87
C ILE A 176 12.44 -7.81 -13.14
N LYS A 177 12.67 -7.77 -11.82
CA LYS A 177 12.86 -8.97 -11.00
C LYS A 177 11.68 -9.93 -11.13
N MET A 178 10.46 -9.45 -11.00
CA MET A 178 9.27 -10.28 -11.16
C MET A 178 9.14 -10.88 -12.55
N ALA A 179 9.38 -10.10 -13.58
CA ALA A 179 9.33 -10.58 -14.96
C ALA A 179 10.37 -11.68 -15.21
N VAL A 180 11.62 -11.46 -14.82
CA VAL A 180 12.71 -12.45 -14.98
C VAL A 180 12.42 -13.75 -14.23
N CYS A 181 11.92 -13.65 -13.00
CA CYS A 181 11.73 -14.82 -12.13
C CYS A 181 10.47 -15.63 -12.47
N PHE A 182 9.40 -14.99 -12.96
CA PHE A 182 8.09 -15.61 -13.00
C PHE A 182 7.33 -15.49 -14.32
N ASN A 183 7.74 -14.61 -15.25
CA ASN A 183 6.94 -14.33 -16.45
C ASN A 183 7.80 -13.91 -17.64
N LYS A 184 8.23 -14.91 -18.44
CA LYS A 184 9.07 -14.68 -19.62
C LYS A 184 8.44 -13.75 -20.66
N ASP A 185 7.14 -13.84 -20.88
CA ASP A 185 6.45 -12.99 -21.86
C ASP A 185 6.40 -11.54 -21.37
N PHE A 186 6.25 -11.34 -20.07
CA PHE A 186 6.35 -10.02 -19.47
C PHE A 186 7.77 -9.45 -19.60
N PHE A 187 8.80 -10.27 -19.42
CA PHE A 187 10.19 -9.85 -19.62
C PHE A 187 10.43 -9.42 -21.07
N SER A 188 10.00 -10.21 -22.04
CA SER A 188 10.11 -9.85 -23.46
C SER A 188 9.32 -8.58 -23.81
N TRP A 189 8.20 -8.35 -23.17
CA TRP A 189 7.46 -7.11 -23.32
C TRP A 189 8.26 -5.91 -22.78
N LEU A 190 8.91 -6.04 -21.61
CA LEU A 190 9.73 -4.98 -21.01
C LEU A 190 10.93 -4.59 -21.88
N GLU A 191 11.56 -5.54 -22.59
CA GLU A 191 12.66 -5.26 -23.53
C GLU A 191 12.27 -4.32 -24.68
N ASN A 192 10.99 -4.29 -25.03
CA ASN A 192 10.46 -3.55 -26.18
C ASN A 192 9.62 -2.32 -25.80
N ASN A 193 9.47 -2.01 -24.49
CA ASN A 193 8.59 -0.95 -24.02
C ASN A 193 9.28 -0.08 -22.97
N ASP A 194 9.40 1.20 -23.26
CA ASP A 194 10.00 2.16 -22.35
C ASP A 194 9.02 2.52 -21.21
N LEU A 195 9.40 2.22 -19.96
CA LEU A 195 8.60 2.51 -18.77
C LEU A 195 8.57 4.00 -18.37
N ARG A 196 9.22 4.88 -19.14
CA ARG A 196 9.05 6.33 -19.01
C ARG A 196 7.76 6.85 -19.67
N ASP A 197 7.15 6.04 -20.53
CA ASP A 197 5.81 6.30 -21.07
C ASP A 197 4.74 5.95 -20.03
N GLU A 198 3.83 6.89 -19.72
CA GLU A 198 2.75 6.71 -18.74
C GLU A 198 1.87 5.48 -19.07
N LYS A 199 1.63 5.20 -20.36
CA LYS A 199 0.84 4.02 -20.77
C LYS A 199 1.58 2.71 -20.48
N ASN A 200 2.90 2.69 -20.69
CA ASN A 200 3.70 1.51 -20.48
C ASN A 200 3.86 1.23 -18.98
N ILE A 201 3.97 2.28 -18.14
CA ILE A 201 4.03 2.08 -16.69
C ILE A 201 2.72 1.51 -16.14
N ASP A 202 1.56 1.94 -16.63
CA ASP A 202 0.26 1.39 -16.24
C ASP A 202 0.13 -0.10 -16.59
N ILE A 203 0.57 -0.48 -17.80
CA ILE A 203 0.61 -1.88 -18.25
C ILE A 203 1.59 -2.70 -17.39
N ALA A 204 2.76 -2.13 -17.07
CA ALA A 204 3.75 -2.82 -16.25
C ALA A 204 3.24 -3.04 -14.81
N ILE A 205 2.56 -2.06 -14.22
CA ILE A 205 1.89 -2.21 -12.91
C ILE A 205 0.88 -3.35 -12.98
N GLN A 206 0.01 -3.35 -13.97
CA GLN A 206 -0.98 -4.41 -14.17
C GLN A 206 -0.33 -5.79 -14.23
N LYS A 207 0.62 -5.99 -15.16
CA LYS A 207 1.32 -7.28 -15.34
C LYS A 207 2.06 -7.73 -14.07
N SER A 208 2.63 -6.78 -13.32
CA SER A 208 3.29 -7.07 -12.05
C SER A 208 2.30 -7.57 -11.01
N ILE A 209 1.15 -6.91 -10.87
CA ILE A 209 0.10 -7.32 -9.93
C ILE A 209 -0.48 -8.68 -10.30
N GLU A 210 -0.75 -8.94 -11.59
CA GLU A 210 -1.22 -10.25 -12.07
C GLU A 210 -0.20 -11.36 -11.75
N THR A 211 1.09 -11.09 -12.00
CA THR A 211 2.17 -12.02 -11.67
C THR A 211 2.28 -12.26 -10.17
N LYS A 212 2.20 -11.18 -9.37
CA LYS A 212 2.24 -11.28 -7.90
C LYS A 212 1.03 -12.02 -7.34
N ALA A 213 -0.17 -11.74 -7.86
CA ALA A 213 -1.40 -12.44 -7.49
C ALA A 213 -1.26 -13.96 -7.70
N TRP A 214 -0.74 -14.36 -8.86
CA TRP A 214 -0.46 -15.77 -9.13
C TRP A 214 0.54 -16.37 -8.14
N VAL A 215 1.65 -15.69 -7.83
CA VAL A 215 2.66 -16.18 -6.88
C VAL A 215 2.10 -16.37 -5.48
N VAL A 216 1.29 -15.44 -4.98
CA VAL A 216 0.77 -15.50 -3.59
C VAL A 216 -0.41 -16.44 -3.44
N SER A 217 -1.02 -16.90 -4.54
CA SER A 217 -2.12 -17.88 -4.54
C SER A 217 -1.65 -19.35 -4.61
N GLN A 218 -0.32 -19.59 -4.76
CA GLN A 218 0.27 -20.95 -4.75
C GLN A 218 0.52 -21.43 -3.33
#